data_ee55a693bb03ce5c80dc4694b555e0a4
#
_entry.id   ee55a693bb03ce5c80dc4694b555e0a4
#
_cell.length_a   1.000
_cell.length_b   1.000
_cell.length_c   1.000
_cell.angle_alpha   90.00
_cell.angle_beta   90.00
_cell.angle_gamma   90.00
#
_symmetry.space_group_name_H-M   'P 1'
#
loop_
_entity.id
_entity.type
_entity.pdbx_description
1 polymer ?
#
loop_
_entity_poly.entity_id
_entity_poly.type
_entity_poly.pdbx_seq_one_letter_code
_entity_poly.pdbx_strand_id
1 'polypeptide(L)'
;VSELAARIAGAVDAVALVDTHEHLLAEEERHRAAHDFGYLFPHYASSDLISSGMPPALLEAVRVTARPVLVDRMARIGWIRKPPPFAAPTRPDLSLEERWAALAPYWARIRHTGYGQCLRIALRDLFGIPDLTTESYRPLSEALAASRRPGWYRHVLKERAGIAVGILDDYRTAVDRELFAPVIRLEQFACPVARTDLRNLEADTDCAIHDLADLVRAMHAALDRDIRAGAVGVKIGIAYRRTLRFEKVPAAEAERLFTRLFAHLGEGLSWDEARPLQDYMFHQIVRAATERDLPIQIHTGLQEGNENLLANANPLHLAPLFLEYRRARFDLFHGGYPYMGEAISLAKNFPNVYLDLCWLYIISPSAAARMLHEALETVPGNKLFAFGGDFIIPEGAYGHSVMARRTVSRVLVEQIEAGALDEEEAAALARRILRDNPAELYRLKL
;
A
#
# COMPACT_ATOMS: atom_id res chain seq x y z
N VAL A 1 -32.52 -8.53 3.40
CA VAL A 1 -31.78 -8.20 2.17
C VAL A 1 -32.77 -8.34 1.02
N SER A 2 -32.92 -7.32 0.14
CA SER A 2 -33.76 -7.41 -1.05
C SER A 2 -33.22 -8.48 -2.01
N GLU A 3 -34.10 -9.05 -2.86
CA GLU A 3 -33.65 -10.01 -3.89
C GLU A 3 -32.62 -9.39 -4.83
N LEU A 4 -32.78 -8.13 -5.21
CA LEU A 4 -31.81 -7.36 -5.99
C LEU A 4 -30.44 -7.33 -5.29
N ALA A 5 -30.43 -6.93 -4.02
CA ALA A 5 -29.17 -6.88 -3.26
C ALA A 5 -28.48 -8.24 -3.14
N ALA A 6 -29.26 -9.34 -3.05
CA ALA A 6 -28.69 -10.68 -3.02
C ALA A 6 -28.07 -11.08 -4.39
N ARG A 7 -28.75 -10.75 -5.51
CA ARG A 7 -28.21 -11.02 -6.85
C ARG A 7 -26.94 -10.21 -7.14
N ILE A 8 -26.94 -8.93 -6.84
CA ILE A 8 -25.74 -8.07 -7.04
C ILE A 8 -24.59 -8.51 -6.13
N ALA A 9 -24.85 -8.84 -4.87
CA ALA A 9 -23.82 -9.39 -3.98
C ALA A 9 -23.24 -10.69 -4.55
N GLY A 10 -24.07 -11.59 -5.03
CA GLY A 10 -23.63 -12.82 -5.70
C GLY A 10 -22.76 -12.56 -6.93
N ALA A 11 -23.12 -11.58 -7.76
CA ALA A 11 -22.32 -11.19 -8.94
C ALA A 11 -20.96 -10.61 -8.53
N VAL A 12 -20.91 -9.74 -7.50
CA VAL A 12 -19.66 -9.17 -6.96
C VAL A 12 -18.78 -10.24 -6.31
N ASP A 13 -19.38 -11.17 -5.55
CA ASP A 13 -18.66 -12.26 -4.89
C ASP A 13 -18.05 -13.26 -5.88
N ALA A 14 -18.66 -13.43 -7.05
CA ALA A 14 -18.15 -14.28 -8.11
C ALA A 14 -16.93 -13.69 -8.85
N VAL A 15 -16.62 -12.40 -8.69
CA VAL A 15 -15.45 -11.78 -9.33
C VAL A 15 -14.17 -12.25 -8.68
N ALA A 16 -13.28 -12.86 -9.44
CA ALA A 16 -11.90 -13.11 -9.00
C ALA A 16 -11.15 -11.77 -8.98
N LEU A 17 -10.80 -11.26 -7.78
CA LEU A 17 -10.22 -9.94 -7.57
C LEU A 17 -8.81 -9.83 -8.16
N VAL A 18 -8.47 -8.69 -8.71
CA VAL A 18 -7.10 -8.20 -8.80
C VAL A 18 -6.87 -7.25 -7.63
N ASP A 19 -5.96 -7.63 -6.76
CA ASP A 19 -5.54 -6.82 -5.63
C ASP A 19 -4.43 -5.88 -6.09
N THR A 20 -4.71 -4.59 -6.15
CA THR A 20 -3.80 -3.62 -6.76
C THR A 20 -2.59 -3.29 -5.91
N HIS A 21 -2.58 -3.66 -4.63
CA HIS A 21 -1.43 -3.40 -3.76
C HIS A 21 -1.43 -4.21 -2.46
N GLU A 22 -0.29 -4.85 -2.18
CA GLU A 22 -0.02 -5.56 -0.93
C GLU A 22 1.42 -5.38 -0.45
N HIS A 23 1.61 -5.52 0.86
CA HIS A 23 2.91 -5.51 1.55
C HIS A 23 3.22 -6.83 2.24
N LEU A 24 2.59 -7.91 1.80
CA LEU A 24 2.72 -9.22 2.44
C LEU A 24 4.16 -9.71 2.44
N LEU A 25 4.64 -10.17 3.60
CA LEU A 25 5.93 -10.83 3.73
C LEU A 25 5.93 -12.15 2.94
N ALA A 26 7.10 -12.72 2.69
CA ALA A 26 7.16 -14.09 2.19
C ALA A 26 6.50 -15.05 3.19
N GLU A 27 5.79 -16.07 2.69
CA GLU A 27 5.09 -17.01 3.56
C GLU A 27 6.05 -17.71 4.52
N GLU A 28 7.28 -18.00 4.10
CA GLU A 28 8.32 -18.60 4.94
C GLU A 28 8.75 -17.67 6.09
N GLU A 29 8.75 -16.35 5.87
CA GLU A 29 9.06 -15.37 6.92
C GLU A 29 7.94 -15.32 7.95
N ARG A 30 6.68 -15.39 7.50
CA ARG A 30 5.53 -15.52 8.38
C ARG A 30 5.66 -16.77 9.26
N HIS A 31 6.09 -17.90 8.71
CA HIS A 31 6.23 -19.14 9.48
C HIS A 31 7.29 -19.06 10.58
N ARG A 32 8.30 -18.21 10.45
CA ARG A 32 9.37 -18.04 11.46
C ARG A 32 8.96 -17.16 12.63
N ALA A 33 7.98 -16.28 12.45
CA ALA A 33 7.50 -15.43 13.53
C ALA A 33 6.64 -16.21 14.52
N ALA A 34 6.69 -15.86 15.80
CA ALA A 34 5.72 -16.34 16.77
C ALA A 34 4.33 -15.76 16.42
N HIS A 35 3.28 -16.57 16.57
CA HIS A 35 1.92 -16.13 16.32
C HIS A 35 1.07 -16.34 17.55
N ASP A 36 0.54 -15.26 18.03
CA ASP A 36 -0.57 -15.17 18.97
C ASP A 36 -1.41 -13.95 18.60
N PHE A 37 -2.38 -13.55 19.41
CA PHE A 37 -3.25 -12.41 19.09
C PHE A 37 -2.45 -11.12 18.77
N GLY A 38 -1.27 -10.93 19.36
CA GLY A 38 -0.41 -9.76 19.11
C GLY A 38 0.09 -9.66 17.67
N TYR A 39 0.05 -10.76 16.91
CA TYR A 39 0.36 -10.79 15.48
C TYR A 39 -0.61 -9.96 14.62
N LEU A 40 -1.81 -9.67 15.10
CA LEU A 40 -2.83 -8.91 14.37
C LEU A 40 -2.63 -7.39 14.44
N PHE A 41 -1.67 -6.91 15.25
CA PHE A 41 -1.47 -5.48 15.53
C PHE A 41 -0.14 -4.87 15.04
N PRO A 42 0.47 -5.33 13.95
CA PRO A 42 1.78 -4.80 13.51
C PRO A 42 1.69 -3.62 12.54
N HIS A 43 0.50 -3.29 12.04
CA HIS A 43 0.27 -2.33 10.95
C HIS A 43 -0.86 -1.35 11.32
N TYR A 44 -1.85 -1.16 10.49
CA TYR A 44 -2.91 -0.14 10.62
C TYR A 44 -3.56 -0.07 12.00
N ALA A 45 -3.87 -1.22 12.61
CA ALA A 45 -4.43 -1.23 13.94
C ALA A 45 -3.48 -0.65 15.02
N SER A 46 -2.15 -0.67 14.77
CA SER A 46 -1.18 0.04 15.63
C SER A 46 -1.45 1.53 15.69
N SER A 47 -1.75 2.15 14.55
CA SER A 47 -2.02 3.58 14.46
C SER A 47 -3.26 3.98 15.29
N ASP A 48 -4.31 3.17 15.21
CA ASP A 48 -5.51 3.38 16.03
C ASP A 48 -5.25 3.18 17.52
N LEU A 49 -4.48 2.16 17.89
CA LEU A 49 -4.10 1.92 19.29
C LEU A 49 -3.33 3.12 19.86
N ILE A 50 -2.33 3.63 19.13
CA ILE A 50 -1.59 4.84 19.53
C ILE A 50 -2.52 6.06 19.61
N SER A 51 -3.36 6.30 18.60
CA SER A 51 -4.34 7.38 18.61
C SER A 51 -5.33 7.29 19.77
N SER A 52 -5.65 6.07 20.23
CA SER A 52 -6.53 5.85 21.38
C SER A 52 -5.86 6.11 22.73
N GLY A 53 -4.55 6.44 22.73
CA GLY A 53 -3.75 6.74 23.90
C GLY A 53 -2.90 5.58 24.43
N MET A 54 -2.73 4.49 23.66
CA MET A 54 -1.82 3.41 24.01
C MET A 54 -0.37 3.89 23.93
N PRO A 55 0.44 3.81 24.99
CA PRO A 55 1.84 4.18 24.91
C PRO A 55 2.59 3.30 23.89
N PRO A 56 3.49 3.88 23.05
CA PRO A 56 4.25 3.11 22.06
C PRO A 56 5.05 1.95 22.68
N ALA A 57 5.65 2.14 23.85
CA ALA A 57 6.38 1.07 24.56
C ALA A 57 5.47 -0.08 24.95
N LEU A 58 4.21 0.20 25.35
CA LEU A 58 3.23 -0.84 25.70
C LEU A 58 2.79 -1.60 24.45
N LEU A 59 2.57 -0.90 23.33
CA LEU A 59 2.26 -1.55 22.06
C LEU A 59 3.39 -2.49 21.62
N GLU A 60 4.65 -2.09 21.77
CA GLU A 60 5.81 -2.94 21.45
C GLU A 60 5.88 -4.19 22.35
N ALA A 61 5.46 -4.07 23.61
CA ALA A 61 5.41 -5.21 24.53
C ALA A 61 4.28 -6.20 24.19
N VAL A 62 3.18 -5.71 23.63
CA VAL A 62 1.98 -6.51 23.31
C VAL A 62 2.12 -7.22 21.97
N ARG A 63 2.60 -6.53 20.94
CA ARG A 63 2.59 -7.06 19.57
C ARG A 63 3.70 -8.08 19.32
N VAL A 64 3.38 -9.08 18.51
CA VAL A 64 4.36 -10.00 17.92
C VAL A 64 4.63 -9.49 16.51
N THR A 65 5.86 -9.08 16.20
CA THR A 65 6.16 -8.51 14.89
C THR A 65 7.15 -9.35 14.10
N ALA A 66 6.83 -9.54 12.81
CA ALA A 66 7.82 -9.77 11.77
C ALA A 66 8.49 -8.45 11.32
N ARG A 67 8.25 -7.34 12.02
CA ARG A 67 8.66 -5.97 11.68
C ARG A 67 10.18 -5.74 11.53
N PRO A 68 11.09 -6.46 12.23
CA PRO A 68 12.51 -6.29 11.98
C PRO A 68 12.89 -6.44 10.51
N VAL A 69 12.24 -7.35 9.79
CA VAL A 69 12.52 -7.61 8.37
C VAL A 69 12.10 -6.42 7.49
N LEU A 70 10.93 -5.84 7.74
CA LEU A 70 10.46 -4.67 6.97
C LEU A 70 11.30 -3.43 7.27
N VAL A 71 11.64 -3.17 8.54
CA VAL A 71 12.51 -2.07 8.96
C VAL A 71 13.91 -2.20 8.39
N ASP A 72 14.49 -3.39 8.41
CA ASP A 72 15.81 -3.66 7.81
C ASP A 72 15.79 -3.42 6.29
N ARG A 73 14.72 -3.80 5.60
CA ARG A 73 14.55 -3.53 4.17
C ARG A 73 14.42 -2.03 3.89
N MET A 74 13.60 -1.33 4.65
CA MET A 74 13.44 0.13 4.52
C MET A 74 14.74 0.87 4.83
N ALA A 75 15.55 0.38 5.77
CA ALA A 75 16.86 0.94 6.08
C ALA A 75 17.88 0.70 4.94
N ARG A 76 17.90 -0.51 4.35
CA ARG A 76 18.82 -0.85 3.25
C ARG A 76 18.62 0.00 2.01
N ILE A 77 17.38 0.40 1.72
CA ILE A 77 17.05 1.27 0.58
C ILE A 77 17.11 2.77 0.91
N GLY A 78 17.66 3.14 2.10
CA GLY A 78 17.76 4.54 2.53
C GLY A 78 16.43 5.19 2.90
N TRP A 79 15.34 4.40 2.95
CA TRP A 79 14.01 4.92 3.31
C TRP A 79 13.95 5.35 4.78
N ILE A 80 14.67 4.67 5.67
CA ILE A 80 14.85 5.04 7.08
C ILE A 80 16.34 5.28 7.33
N ARG A 81 16.76 6.52 7.54
CA ARG A 81 18.19 6.89 7.78
C ARG A 81 18.77 6.41 9.11
N LYS A 82 17.95 6.38 10.13
CA LYS A 82 18.18 5.63 11.36
C LYS A 82 16.94 4.78 11.50
N PRO A 83 17.07 3.44 11.58
CA PRO A 83 15.99 2.76 12.26
C PRO A 83 15.78 3.57 13.54
N PRO A 84 14.54 3.98 13.86
CA PRO A 84 14.29 4.54 15.17
C PRO A 84 15.04 3.63 16.14
N PRO A 85 15.60 4.13 17.25
CA PRO A 85 16.32 3.28 18.18
C PRO A 85 15.35 2.23 18.72
N PHE A 86 15.01 1.32 17.86
CA PHE A 86 14.56 0.00 18.21
C PHE A 86 15.82 -0.74 18.67
N ALA A 87 16.39 -0.29 19.81
CA ALA A 87 16.92 -1.27 20.72
C ALA A 87 15.91 -2.39 20.67
N ALA A 88 16.35 -3.60 20.25
CA ALA A 88 15.51 -4.78 20.42
C ALA A 88 14.84 -4.56 21.76
N PRO A 89 13.52 -4.34 21.80
CA PRO A 89 12.92 -4.01 23.07
C PRO A 89 13.41 -5.09 23.99
N THR A 90 13.99 -4.71 25.12
CA THR A 90 13.99 -5.56 26.28
C THR A 90 12.50 -5.76 26.52
N ARG A 91 11.91 -6.73 25.78
CA ARG A 91 10.52 -7.10 25.97
C ARG A 91 10.44 -7.39 27.44
N PRO A 92 9.65 -6.66 28.23
CA PRO A 92 9.23 -7.24 29.49
C PRO A 92 8.67 -8.60 29.07
N ASP A 93 9.12 -9.70 29.68
CA ASP A 93 8.62 -11.05 29.46
C ASP A 93 7.18 -11.13 29.96
N LEU A 94 6.28 -10.38 29.29
CA LEU A 94 4.86 -10.40 29.59
C LEU A 94 4.29 -11.73 29.11
N SER A 95 3.62 -12.41 30.00
CA SER A 95 2.80 -13.57 29.67
C SER A 95 1.70 -13.19 28.67
N LEU A 96 1.13 -14.17 28.00
CA LEU A 96 0.02 -13.96 27.06
C LEU A 96 -1.16 -13.24 27.75
N GLU A 97 -1.41 -13.55 29.01
CA GLU A 97 -2.47 -12.94 29.83
C GLU A 97 -2.17 -11.48 30.16
N GLU A 98 -0.95 -11.15 30.57
CA GLU A 98 -0.54 -9.77 30.84
C GLU A 98 -0.59 -8.90 29.57
N ARG A 99 -0.20 -9.46 28.42
CA ARG A 99 -0.30 -8.77 27.13
C ARG A 99 -1.76 -8.50 26.75
N TRP A 100 -2.67 -9.48 26.98
CA TRP A 100 -4.09 -9.26 26.77
C TRP A 100 -4.65 -8.20 27.73
N ALA A 101 -4.36 -8.28 29.01
CA ALA A 101 -4.78 -7.29 29.99
C ALA A 101 -4.32 -5.86 29.61
N ALA A 102 -3.12 -5.73 29.06
CA ALA A 102 -2.58 -4.47 28.57
C ALA A 102 -3.28 -3.96 27.31
N LEU A 103 -3.66 -4.84 26.38
CA LEU A 103 -4.31 -4.48 25.11
C LEU A 103 -5.80 -4.21 25.26
N ALA A 104 -6.50 -4.99 26.08
CA ALA A 104 -7.97 -5.05 26.11
C ALA A 104 -8.66 -3.67 26.25
N PRO A 105 -8.19 -2.73 27.13
CA PRO A 105 -8.81 -1.41 27.24
C PRO A 105 -8.72 -0.57 25.95
N TYR A 106 -7.65 -0.74 25.18
CA TYR A 106 -7.42 -0.02 23.93
C TYR A 106 -8.15 -0.70 22.77
N TRP A 107 -8.16 -2.04 22.71
CA TRP A 107 -8.97 -2.77 21.74
C TRP A 107 -10.45 -2.38 21.83
N ALA A 108 -11.00 -2.27 23.03
CA ALA A 108 -12.37 -1.82 23.24
C ALA A 108 -12.66 -0.44 22.59
N ARG A 109 -11.65 0.44 22.50
CA ARG A 109 -11.77 1.77 21.89
C ARG A 109 -11.72 1.76 20.38
N ILE A 110 -11.02 0.79 19.76
CA ILE A 110 -10.75 0.77 18.31
C ILE A 110 -11.52 -0.31 17.54
N ARG A 111 -12.12 -1.28 18.21
CA ARG A 111 -12.79 -2.43 17.56
C ARG A 111 -13.92 -2.05 16.60
N HIS A 112 -14.44 -0.83 16.67
CA HIS A 112 -15.48 -0.27 15.80
C HIS A 112 -14.92 0.52 14.61
N THR A 113 -13.65 0.89 14.62
CA THR A 113 -13.00 1.56 13.48
C THR A 113 -12.95 0.64 12.25
N GLY A 114 -12.66 1.19 11.08
CA GLY A 114 -12.50 0.36 9.89
C GLY A 114 -11.46 -0.73 10.05
N TYR A 115 -10.32 -0.43 10.68
CA TYR A 115 -9.27 -1.42 10.98
C TYR A 115 -9.74 -2.48 11.97
N GLY A 116 -10.42 -2.08 13.03
CA GLY A 116 -11.00 -3.02 14.00
C GLY A 116 -12.07 -3.92 13.38
N GLN A 117 -12.96 -3.37 12.55
CA GLN A 117 -13.96 -4.15 11.83
C GLN A 117 -13.33 -5.16 10.86
N CYS A 118 -12.29 -4.75 10.13
CA CYS A 118 -11.54 -5.62 9.22
C CYS A 118 -10.96 -6.84 9.96
N LEU A 119 -10.28 -6.62 11.08
CA LEU A 119 -9.73 -7.71 11.90
C LEU A 119 -10.84 -8.63 12.44
N ARG A 120 -11.95 -8.08 12.95
CA ARG A 120 -13.07 -8.89 13.45
C ARG A 120 -13.70 -9.75 12.36
N ILE A 121 -13.80 -9.25 11.12
CA ILE A 121 -14.25 -10.05 9.97
C ILE A 121 -13.29 -11.22 9.75
N ALA A 122 -11.99 -10.97 9.72
CA ALA A 122 -10.99 -12.02 9.54
C ALA A 122 -11.04 -13.07 10.66
N LEU A 123 -11.15 -12.64 11.93
CA LEU A 123 -11.26 -13.54 13.07
C LEU A 123 -12.47 -14.45 12.99
N ARG A 124 -13.63 -13.89 12.69
CA ARG A 124 -14.88 -14.65 12.56
C ARG A 124 -14.83 -15.65 11.41
N ASP A 125 -14.37 -15.21 10.25
CA ASP A 125 -14.51 -15.97 9.00
C ASP A 125 -13.38 -17.00 8.80
N LEU A 126 -12.16 -16.71 9.28
CA LEU A 126 -11.01 -17.60 9.12
C LEU A 126 -10.80 -18.53 10.33
N PHE A 127 -11.21 -18.10 11.54
CA PHE A 127 -10.93 -18.82 12.76
C PHE A 127 -12.19 -19.17 13.56
N GLY A 128 -13.38 -18.75 13.13
CA GLY A 128 -14.64 -19.02 13.85
C GLY A 128 -14.77 -18.22 15.16
N ILE A 129 -13.96 -17.18 15.36
CA ILE A 129 -13.91 -16.37 16.58
C ILE A 129 -14.50 -14.97 16.27
N PRO A 130 -15.69 -14.63 16.78
CA PRO A 130 -16.40 -13.42 16.36
C PRO A 130 -15.74 -12.11 16.81
N ASP A 131 -14.94 -12.15 17.88
CA ASP A 131 -14.23 -11.00 18.41
C ASP A 131 -13.07 -11.42 19.33
N LEU A 132 -12.14 -10.49 19.56
CA LEU A 132 -11.06 -10.65 20.52
C LEU A 132 -11.52 -10.15 21.89
N THR A 133 -11.66 -11.09 22.84
CA THR A 133 -12.17 -10.86 24.20
C THR A 133 -11.32 -11.61 25.24
N THR A 134 -11.65 -11.46 26.53
CA THR A 134 -11.00 -12.19 27.62
C THR A 134 -11.19 -13.71 27.48
N GLU A 135 -12.30 -14.15 26.90
CA GLU A 135 -12.58 -15.56 26.68
C GLU A 135 -11.92 -16.12 25.42
N SER A 136 -11.66 -15.24 24.41
CA SER A 136 -11.23 -15.68 23.09
C SER A 136 -9.75 -15.47 22.77
N TYR A 137 -9.00 -14.65 23.55
CA TYR A 137 -7.59 -14.35 23.22
C TYR A 137 -6.69 -15.60 23.23
N ARG A 138 -6.94 -16.58 24.10
CA ARG A 138 -6.18 -17.85 24.12
C ARG A 138 -6.55 -18.76 22.95
N PRO A 139 -7.85 -19.11 22.72
CA PRO A 139 -8.25 -19.87 21.53
C PRO A 139 -7.79 -19.24 20.22
N LEU A 140 -7.86 -17.91 20.11
CA LEU A 140 -7.37 -17.20 18.93
C LEU A 140 -5.85 -17.35 18.76
N SER A 141 -5.09 -17.23 19.84
CA SER A 141 -3.64 -17.38 19.79
C SER A 141 -3.24 -18.80 19.35
N GLU A 142 -3.94 -19.81 19.82
CA GLU A 142 -3.75 -21.20 19.40
C GLU A 142 -4.10 -21.40 17.90
N ALA A 143 -5.21 -20.82 17.44
CA ALA A 143 -5.62 -20.90 16.04
C ALA A 143 -4.64 -20.19 15.10
N LEU A 144 -4.14 -19.01 15.51
CA LEU A 144 -3.09 -18.29 14.78
C LEU A 144 -1.78 -19.07 14.73
N ALA A 145 -1.37 -19.69 15.85
CA ALA A 145 -0.19 -20.56 15.86
C ALA A 145 -0.36 -21.77 14.93
N ALA A 146 -1.54 -22.39 14.90
CA ALA A 146 -1.86 -23.50 14.00
C ALA A 146 -1.89 -23.09 12.51
N SER A 147 -2.16 -21.82 12.22
CA SER A 147 -2.15 -21.28 10.85
C SER A 147 -0.73 -21.09 10.27
N ARG A 148 0.32 -21.30 11.07
CA ARG A 148 1.74 -21.26 10.64
C ARG A 148 2.12 -22.50 9.84
N ARG A 149 1.52 -22.68 8.70
CA ARG A 149 1.71 -23.85 7.83
C ARG A 149 1.88 -23.41 6.37
N PRO A 150 2.64 -24.15 5.55
CA PRO A 150 2.71 -23.90 4.12
C PRO A 150 1.33 -23.93 3.47
N GLY A 151 1.11 -23.01 2.53
CA GLY A 151 -0.14 -22.89 1.80
C GLY A 151 -1.20 -22.04 2.51
N TRP A 152 -0.90 -21.42 3.64
CA TRP A 152 -1.84 -20.52 4.32
C TRP A 152 -2.18 -19.30 3.47
N TYR A 153 -1.19 -18.72 2.76
CA TYR A 153 -1.43 -17.60 1.84
C TYR A 153 -2.37 -18.01 0.71
N ARG A 154 -2.12 -19.15 0.09
CA ARG A 154 -3.03 -19.67 -0.94
C ARG A 154 -4.44 -19.87 -0.40
N HIS A 155 -4.56 -20.48 0.80
CA HIS A 155 -5.85 -20.67 1.45
C HIS A 155 -6.57 -19.34 1.69
N VAL A 156 -5.91 -18.34 2.30
CA VAL A 156 -6.55 -17.09 2.65
C VAL A 156 -6.83 -16.22 1.43
N LEU A 157 -5.82 -16.03 0.56
CA LEU A 157 -5.93 -15.07 -0.55
C LEU A 157 -6.74 -15.62 -1.73
N LYS A 158 -6.44 -16.85 -2.18
CA LYS A 158 -7.16 -17.42 -3.34
C LYS A 158 -8.47 -18.08 -2.98
N GLU A 159 -8.46 -18.99 -1.99
CA GLU A 159 -9.63 -19.82 -1.71
C GLU A 159 -10.70 -19.07 -0.90
N ARG A 160 -10.30 -18.22 0.04
CA ARG A 160 -11.23 -17.50 0.91
C ARG A 160 -11.55 -16.10 0.41
N ALA A 161 -10.56 -15.30 0.00
CA ALA A 161 -10.76 -13.94 -0.49
C ALA A 161 -11.11 -13.88 -2.00
N GLY A 162 -10.80 -14.92 -2.76
CA GLY A 162 -11.01 -14.95 -4.21
C GLY A 162 -10.09 -13.98 -4.97
N ILE A 163 -8.87 -13.74 -4.46
CA ILE A 163 -7.86 -12.91 -5.11
C ILE A 163 -7.13 -13.74 -6.16
N ALA A 164 -7.28 -13.38 -7.43
CA ALA A 164 -6.59 -14.05 -8.55
C ALA A 164 -5.09 -13.77 -8.53
N VAL A 165 -4.72 -12.52 -8.29
CA VAL A 165 -3.34 -12.05 -8.16
C VAL A 165 -3.29 -10.77 -7.33
N GLY A 166 -2.28 -10.63 -6.48
CA GLY A 166 -1.96 -9.39 -5.77
C GLY A 166 -0.73 -8.71 -6.37
N ILE A 167 -0.76 -7.38 -6.49
CA ILE A 167 0.43 -6.59 -6.85
C ILE A 167 1.21 -6.33 -5.57
N LEU A 168 2.42 -6.89 -5.48
CA LEU A 168 3.20 -6.90 -4.25
C LEU A 168 4.31 -5.85 -4.25
N ASP A 169 4.27 -4.98 -3.26
CA ASP A 169 5.29 -3.99 -2.93
C ASP A 169 6.09 -4.44 -1.69
N ASP A 170 7.05 -5.33 -1.90
CA ASP A 170 7.86 -5.90 -0.83
C ASP A 170 9.37 -5.69 -1.08
N TYR A 171 9.73 -4.69 -1.87
CA TYR A 171 11.12 -4.41 -2.26
C TYR A 171 11.87 -5.61 -2.86
N ARG A 172 11.15 -6.64 -3.30
CA ARG A 172 11.65 -7.85 -3.94
C ARG A 172 10.87 -8.12 -5.20
N THR A 173 11.57 -8.65 -6.19
CA THR A 173 10.95 -9.19 -7.40
C THR A 173 10.87 -10.73 -7.38
N ALA A 174 11.61 -11.37 -6.48
CA ALA A 174 11.54 -12.82 -6.24
C ALA A 174 10.33 -13.11 -5.32
N VAL A 175 9.16 -13.27 -5.91
CA VAL A 175 7.88 -13.50 -5.24
C VAL A 175 7.23 -14.78 -5.74
N ASP A 176 6.30 -15.35 -4.98
CA ASP A 176 5.44 -16.44 -5.45
C ASP A 176 4.56 -15.93 -6.59
N ARG A 177 4.84 -16.38 -7.81
CA ARG A 177 4.15 -15.95 -9.05
C ARG A 177 2.75 -16.51 -9.20
N GLU A 178 2.38 -17.52 -8.43
CA GLU A 178 1.00 -17.98 -8.38
C GLU A 178 0.10 -17.00 -7.61
N LEU A 179 0.68 -16.23 -6.70
CA LEU A 179 -0.04 -15.29 -5.83
C LEU A 179 0.20 -13.84 -6.22
N PHE A 180 1.43 -13.47 -6.68
CA PHE A 180 1.84 -12.09 -6.76
C PHE A 180 2.54 -11.69 -8.05
N ALA A 181 2.35 -10.43 -8.43
CA ALA A 181 3.15 -9.70 -9.40
C ALA A 181 3.86 -8.53 -8.68
N PRO A 182 5.20 -8.38 -8.74
CA PRO A 182 5.89 -7.34 -8.00
C PRO A 182 5.80 -5.98 -8.67
N VAL A 183 5.81 -4.92 -7.87
CA VAL A 183 6.13 -3.55 -8.29
C VAL A 183 7.51 -3.15 -7.77
N ILE A 184 8.07 -2.11 -8.38
CA ILE A 184 9.41 -1.61 -8.08
C ILE A 184 9.31 -0.29 -7.35
N ARG A 185 10.12 -0.11 -6.31
CA ARG A 185 10.38 1.21 -5.74
C ARG A 185 11.67 1.78 -6.28
N LEU A 186 11.62 3.04 -6.75
CA LEU A 186 12.77 3.77 -7.28
C LEU A 186 13.07 5.06 -6.51
N GLU A 187 12.34 5.33 -5.42
CA GLU A 187 12.54 6.56 -4.64
C GLU A 187 13.93 6.69 -4.04
N GLN A 188 14.62 5.57 -3.77
CA GLN A 188 16.01 5.61 -3.31
C GLN A 188 16.93 6.32 -4.30
N PHE A 189 16.63 6.27 -5.61
CA PHE A 189 17.36 7.03 -6.64
C PHE A 189 16.92 8.50 -6.70
N ALA A 190 15.67 8.80 -6.34
CA ALA A 190 15.17 10.17 -6.29
C ALA A 190 15.62 10.91 -5.03
N CYS A 191 15.90 10.22 -3.93
CA CYS A 191 16.06 10.83 -2.62
C CYS A 191 17.45 10.68 -1.98
N PRO A 192 18.58 10.60 -2.71
CA PRO A 192 19.87 10.61 -2.06
C PRO A 192 20.12 11.98 -1.44
N VAL A 193 20.58 12.00 -0.20
CA VAL A 193 20.91 13.22 0.54
C VAL A 193 22.28 13.12 1.22
N ALA A 194 22.90 11.93 1.21
CA ALA A 194 24.23 11.71 1.72
C ALA A 194 25.02 10.75 0.81
N ARG A 195 26.33 10.80 0.90
CA ARG A 195 27.23 9.90 0.15
C ARG A 195 27.00 8.43 0.49
N THR A 196 26.55 8.13 1.71
CA THR A 196 26.17 6.77 2.11
C THR A 196 24.99 6.24 1.31
N ASP A 197 24.05 7.10 0.89
CA ASP A 197 22.91 6.70 0.08
C ASP A 197 23.41 6.25 -1.31
N LEU A 198 24.37 7.00 -1.91
CA LEU A 198 24.99 6.62 -3.18
C LEU A 198 25.71 5.29 -3.10
N ARG A 199 26.47 5.04 -2.02
CA ARG A 199 27.14 3.73 -1.81
C ARG A 199 26.17 2.57 -1.71
N ASN A 200 25.00 2.80 -1.07
CA ASN A 200 23.97 1.77 -1.00
C ASN A 200 23.39 1.47 -2.40
N LEU A 201 23.22 2.51 -3.23
CA LEU A 201 22.77 2.34 -4.62
C LEU A 201 23.83 1.64 -5.48
N GLU A 202 25.13 1.97 -5.31
CA GLU A 202 26.23 1.27 -5.97
C GLU A 202 26.22 -0.22 -5.62
N ALA A 203 26.03 -0.56 -4.34
CA ALA A 203 25.99 -1.94 -3.87
C ALA A 203 24.75 -2.71 -4.39
N ASP A 204 23.61 -2.04 -4.54
CA ASP A 204 22.37 -2.64 -5.06
C ASP A 204 22.43 -2.88 -6.57
N THR A 205 23.10 -1.99 -7.31
CA THR A 205 23.08 -1.99 -8.78
C THR A 205 24.36 -2.53 -9.42
N ASP A 206 25.42 -2.72 -8.65
CA ASP A 206 26.78 -3.00 -9.13
C ASP A 206 27.28 -1.94 -10.16
N CYS A 207 26.81 -0.70 -9.99
CA CYS A 207 27.15 0.44 -10.83
C CYS A 207 27.91 1.49 -10.00
N ALA A 208 29.09 1.92 -10.45
CA ALA A 208 29.77 3.05 -9.84
C ALA A 208 29.02 4.38 -10.11
N ILE A 209 28.90 5.25 -9.10
CA ILE A 209 28.14 6.51 -9.16
C ILE A 209 29.09 7.65 -8.79
N HIS A 210 29.65 8.34 -9.80
CA HIS A 210 30.58 9.45 -9.63
C HIS A 210 29.99 10.80 -10.02
N ASP A 211 28.97 10.79 -10.89
CA ASP A 211 28.26 11.97 -11.37
C ASP A 211 26.74 11.72 -11.45
N LEU A 212 25.98 12.74 -11.80
CA LEU A 212 24.52 12.65 -11.93
C LEU A 212 24.09 11.69 -13.07
N ALA A 213 24.89 11.61 -14.14
CA ALA A 213 24.61 10.69 -15.25
C ALA A 213 24.78 9.23 -14.81
N ASP A 214 25.76 8.95 -13.94
CA ASP A 214 25.95 7.64 -13.33
C ASP A 214 24.74 7.26 -12.46
N LEU A 215 24.22 8.19 -11.65
CA LEU A 215 23.03 7.95 -10.84
C LEU A 215 21.81 7.61 -11.71
N VAL A 216 21.62 8.33 -12.82
CA VAL A 216 20.55 8.04 -13.78
C VAL A 216 20.76 6.66 -14.42
N ARG A 217 22.01 6.30 -14.81
CA ARG A 217 22.31 4.97 -15.36
C ARG A 217 22.06 3.85 -14.36
N ALA A 218 22.45 4.03 -13.10
CA ALA A 218 22.19 3.06 -12.04
C ALA A 218 20.67 2.84 -11.83
N MET A 219 19.89 3.91 -11.87
CA MET A 219 18.42 3.83 -11.82
C MET A 219 17.85 3.03 -13.00
N HIS A 220 18.33 3.28 -14.23
CA HIS A 220 17.89 2.50 -15.40
C HIS A 220 18.29 1.03 -15.29
N ALA A 221 19.51 0.75 -14.80
CA ALA A 221 19.99 -0.62 -14.62
C ALA A 221 19.12 -1.40 -13.61
N ALA A 222 18.77 -0.77 -12.47
CA ALA A 222 17.85 -1.34 -11.48
C ALA A 222 16.47 -1.61 -12.08
N LEU A 223 15.90 -0.62 -12.78
CA LEU A 223 14.61 -0.75 -13.44
C LEU A 223 14.58 -1.89 -14.44
N ASP A 224 15.60 -1.98 -15.32
CA ASP A 224 15.68 -3.03 -16.34
C ASP A 224 15.91 -4.42 -15.73
N ARG A 225 16.68 -4.51 -14.65
CA ARG A 225 16.86 -5.73 -13.87
C ARG A 225 15.51 -6.24 -13.35
N ASP A 226 14.75 -5.35 -12.72
CA ASP A 226 13.52 -5.72 -12.04
C ASP A 226 12.37 -5.99 -13.02
N ILE A 227 12.34 -5.32 -14.18
CA ILE A 227 11.45 -5.67 -15.29
C ILE A 227 11.75 -7.10 -15.81
N ARG A 228 13.02 -7.44 -16.02
CA ARG A 228 13.39 -8.83 -16.41
C ARG A 228 12.98 -9.84 -15.36
N ALA A 229 13.00 -9.45 -14.10
CA ALA A 229 12.50 -10.25 -13.00
C ALA A 229 10.96 -10.24 -12.87
N GLY A 230 10.24 -9.57 -13.78
CA GLY A 230 8.78 -9.61 -13.95
C GLY A 230 8.01 -8.58 -13.16
N ALA A 231 8.62 -7.44 -12.86
CA ALA A 231 7.91 -6.31 -12.29
C ALA A 231 6.91 -5.70 -13.28
N VAL A 232 5.73 -5.33 -12.77
CA VAL A 232 4.58 -4.89 -13.59
C VAL A 232 4.29 -3.38 -13.49
N GLY A 233 4.96 -2.66 -12.60
CA GLY A 233 4.78 -1.23 -12.38
C GLY A 233 5.81 -0.65 -11.43
N VAL A 234 5.75 0.67 -11.24
CA VAL A 234 6.57 1.42 -10.29
C VAL A 234 5.70 1.96 -9.18
N LYS A 235 6.11 1.83 -7.91
CA LYS A 235 5.44 2.41 -6.73
C LYS A 235 6.22 3.59 -6.21
N ILE A 236 5.50 4.66 -5.88
CA ILE A 236 6.00 5.91 -5.30
C ILE A 236 5.28 6.17 -3.97
N GLY A 237 6.03 6.24 -2.88
CA GLY A 237 5.56 6.56 -1.54
C GLY A 237 6.22 7.81 -0.93
N ILE A 238 6.79 8.67 -1.75
CA ILE A 238 7.60 9.84 -1.31
C ILE A 238 6.82 10.84 -0.45
N ALA A 239 5.47 10.80 -0.50
CA ALA A 239 4.57 11.64 0.30
C ALA A 239 4.82 11.53 1.82
N TYR A 240 5.36 10.41 2.29
CA TYR A 240 5.74 10.22 3.69
C TYR A 240 6.87 11.15 4.15
N ARG A 241 7.60 11.78 3.23
CA ARG A 241 8.80 12.55 3.55
C ARG A 241 8.74 13.99 3.05
N ARG A 242 8.04 14.21 1.94
CA ARG A 242 7.95 15.53 1.31
C ARG A 242 6.68 15.65 0.48
N THR A 243 6.36 16.87 0.08
CA THR A 243 5.24 17.15 -0.81
C THR A 243 5.39 16.44 -2.15
N LEU A 244 4.26 16.01 -2.73
CA LEU A 244 4.14 15.46 -4.09
C LEU A 244 4.31 16.52 -5.20
N ARG A 245 4.66 17.75 -4.87
CA ARG A 245 4.96 18.79 -5.84
C ARG A 245 6.38 18.64 -6.36
N PHE A 246 6.51 18.38 -7.65
CA PHE A 246 7.79 18.20 -8.34
C PHE A 246 7.97 19.31 -9.37
N GLU A 247 9.01 20.12 -9.20
CA GLU A 247 9.35 21.22 -10.09
C GLU A 247 10.27 20.74 -11.22
N LYS A 248 10.22 21.43 -12.37
CA LYS A 248 11.20 21.21 -13.45
C LYS A 248 12.52 21.86 -13.05
N VAL A 249 13.54 21.05 -12.84
CA VAL A 249 14.88 21.48 -12.49
C VAL A 249 15.82 21.24 -13.67
N PRO A 250 16.63 22.27 -14.09
CA PRO A 250 17.66 22.10 -15.11
C PRO A 250 18.74 21.08 -14.67
N ALA A 251 19.21 20.28 -15.62
CA ALA A 251 20.26 19.28 -15.34
C ALA A 251 21.52 19.89 -14.68
N ALA A 252 21.94 21.09 -15.11
CA ALA A 252 23.08 21.79 -14.53
C ALA A 252 22.90 22.16 -13.04
N GLU A 253 21.67 22.41 -12.59
CA GLU A 253 21.36 22.65 -11.18
C GLU A 253 21.40 21.36 -10.38
N ALA A 254 20.78 20.29 -10.89
CA ALA A 254 20.83 18.97 -10.29
C ALA A 254 22.26 18.45 -10.15
N GLU A 255 23.11 18.66 -11.19
CA GLU A 255 24.52 18.29 -11.18
C GLU A 255 25.31 19.02 -10.08
N ARG A 256 25.09 20.33 -9.90
CA ARG A 256 25.73 21.10 -8.81
C ARG A 256 25.37 20.53 -7.43
N LEU A 257 24.12 20.16 -7.23
CA LEU A 257 23.65 19.56 -5.96
C LEU A 257 24.19 18.16 -5.77
N PHE A 258 24.24 17.35 -6.84
CA PHE A 258 24.89 16.05 -6.82
C PHE A 258 26.36 16.16 -6.41
N THR A 259 27.10 17.07 -7.04
CA THR A 259 28.52 17.32 -6.74
C THR A 259 28.72 17.74 -5.26
N ARG A 260 27.85 18.61 -4.74
CA ARG A 260 27.85 18.99 -3.33
C ARG A 260 27.63 17.76 -2.43
N LEU A 261 26.62 16.94 -2.74
CA LEU A 261 26.30 15.72 -1.99
C LEU A 261 27.45 14.72 -2.05
N PHE A 262 28.06 14.53 -3.24
CA PHE A 262 29.17 13.60 -3.45
C PHE A 262 30.44 14.03 -2.70
N ALA A 263 30.75 15.32 -2.68
CA ALA A 263 31.92 15.88 -2.00
C ALA A 263 31.77 15.96 -0.47
N HIS A 264 30.53 15.93 0.04
CA HIS A 264 30.26 16.09 1.47
C HIS A 264 30.51 14.81 2.25
N LEU A 265 31.52 14.83 3.14
CA LEU A 265 31.91 13.65 3.94
C LEU A 265 31.14 13.52 5.27
N GLY A 266 30.28 14.48 5.62
CA GLY A 266 29.53 14.56 6.88
C GLY A 266 28.07 14.10 6.76
N GLU A 267 27.17 14.81 7.43
CA GLU A 267 25.73 14.47 7.52
C GLU A 267 24.95 14.55 6.20
N GLY A 268 25.56 15.10 5.15
CA GLY A 268 24.94 15.27 3.82
C GLY A 268 24.12 16.56 3.73
N LEU A 269 23.18 16.60 2.76
CA LEU A 269 22.25 17.69 2.56
C LEU A 269 20.99 17.47 3.41
N SER A 270 20.35 18.56 3.85
CA SER A 270 18.99 18.50 4.35
C SER A 270 18.02 18.10 3.22
N TRP A 271 16.80 17.67 3.58
CA TRP A 271 15.77 17.33 2.57
C TRP A 271 15.41 18.53 1.70
N ASP A 272 15.35 19.73 2.27
CA ASP A 272 15.03 20.97 1.54
C ASP A 272 16.16 21.37 0.58
N GLU A 273 17.42 21.25 1.02
CA GLU A 273 18.58 21.52 0.15
C GLU A 273 18.68 20.52 -1.01
N ALA A 274 18.34 19.24 -0.80
CA ALA A 274 18.39 18.21 -1.80
C ALA A 274 17.18 18.25 -2.75
N ARG A 275 16.13 19.00 -2.43
CA ARG A 275 14.85 18.99 -3.16
C ARG A 275 14.97 19.18 -4.66
N PRO A 276 15.77 20.11 -5.20
CA PRO A 276 15.89 20.23 -6.66
C PRO A 276 16.52 19.01 -7.34
N LEU A 277 17.49 18.35 -6.67
CA LEU A 277 18.04 17.08 -7.15
C LEU A 277 16.97 15.96 -7.11
N GLN A 278 16.19 15.90 -6.06
CA GLN A 278 15.08 14.95 -5.92
C GLN A 278 14.03 15.16 -7.01
N ASP A 279 13.66 16.41 -7.28
CA ASP A 279 12.71 16.76 -8.33
C ASP A 279 13.24 16.33 -9.70
N TYR A 280 14.49 16.63 -10.02
CA TYR A 280 15.13 16.21 -11.27
C TYR A 280 15.10 14.67 -11.42
N MET A 281 15.52 13.94 -10.40
CA MET A 281 15.56 12.47 -10.42
C MET A 281 14.16 11.86 -10.50
N PHE A 282 13.16 12.46 -9.85
CA PHE A 282 11.78 12.00 -9.98
C PHE A 282 11.27 12.11 -11.42
N HIS A 283 11.58 13.22 -12.13
CA HIS A 283 11.29 13.35 -13.55
C HIS A 283 12.00 12.28 -14.40
N GLN A 284 13.24 11.86 -14.03
CA GLN A 284 13.91 10.74 -14.72
C GLN A 284 13.17 9.41 -14.49
N ILE A 285 12.69 9.16 -13.26
CA ILE A 285 11.89 7.96 -12.96
C ILE A 285 10.61 7.91 -13.80
N VAL A 286 9.87 9.01 -13.87
CA VAL A 286 8.63 9.09 -14.67
C VAL A 286 8.92 8.84 -16.15
N ARG A 287 10.00 9.44 -16.72
CA ARG A 287 10.42 9.17 -18.11
C ARG A 287 10.74 7.70 -18.31
N ALA A 288 11.60 7.14 -17.46
CA ALA A 288 12.06 5.76 -17.57
C ALA A 288 10.89 4.75 -17.49
N ALA A 289 9.94 4.96 -16.58
CA ALA A 289 8.72 4.16 -16.49
C ALA A 289 7.83 4.31 -17.75
N THR A 290 7.66 5.56 -18.24
CA THR A 290 6.87 5.84 -19.45
C THR A 290 7.45 5.18 -20.69
N GLU A 291 8.76 5.23 -20.88
CA GLU A 291 9.48 4.62 -22.02
C GLU A 291 9.34 3.10 -22.05
N ARG A 292 9.18 2.47 -20.86
CA ARG A 292 8.99 1.02 -20.70
C ARG A 292 7.53 0.63 -20.57
N ASP A 293 6.63 1.59 -20.73
CA ASP A 293 5.18 1.40 -20.65
C ASP A 293 4.74 0.75 -19.32
N LEU A 294 5.35 1.20 -18.21
CA LEU A 294 4.99 0.79 -16.85
C LEU A 294 4.05 1.81 -16.22
N PRO A 295 2.95 1.37 -15.57
CA PRO A 295 2.14 2.24 -14.74
C PRO A 295 2.89 2.66 -13.47
N ILE A 296 2.54 3.85 -12.97
CA ILE A 296 3.17 4.46 -11.81
C ILE A 296 2.11 4.61 -10.72
N GLN A 297 2.18 3.78 -9.69
CA GLN A 297 1.39 3.89 -8.49
C GLN A 297 1.93 5.04 -7.64
N ILE A 298 1.07 5.97 -7.23
CA ILE A 298 1.46 7.08 -6.37
C ILE A 298 0.61 7.09 -5.11
N HIS A 299 1.26 6.98 -3.96
CA HIS A 299 0.62 7.15 -2.68
C HIS A 299 0.09 8.58 -2.55
N THR A 300 -1.22 8.75 -2.33
CA THR A 300 -1.87 10.03 -2.11
C THR A 300 -2.76 9.99 -0.87
N GLY A 301 -2.99 11.13 -0.23
CA GLY A 301 -3.83 11.23 0.94
C GLY A 301 -3.23 10.72 2.25
N LEU A 302 -4.02 10.00 3.05
CA LEU A 302 -3.62 9.49 4.36
C LEU A 302 -2.39 8.57 4.23
N GLN A 303 -1.47 8.70 5.18
CA GLN A 303 -0.29 7.84 5.28
C GLN A 303 -0.43 6.90 6.47
N GLU A 304 0.12 5.70 6.34
CA GLU A 304 0.19 4.75 7.46
C GLU A 304 1.06 5.32 8.60
N GLY A 305 0.71 5.01 9.84
CA GLY A 305 1.34 5.55 11.03
C GLY A 305 0.64 6.78 11.56
N ASN A 306 1.29 7.44 12.53
CA ASN A 306 0.77 8.61 13.21
C ASN A 306 1.64 9.85 12.88
N GLU A 307 1.08 11.06 13.09
CA GLU A 307 1.79 12.34 12.99
C GLU A 307 2.33 12.68 11.58
N ASN A 308 1.70 12.16 10.53
CA ASN A 308 2.06 12.45 9.14
C ASN A 308 1.51 13.81 8.68
N LEU A 309 2.25 14.49 7.80
CA LEU A 309 1.84 15.75 7.20
C LEU A 309 0.96 15.50 5.97
N LEU A 310 -0.36 15.42 6.17
CA LEU A 310 -1.33 15.09 5.12
C LEU A 310 -1.23 16.00 3.89
N ALA A 311 -0.92 17.30 4.08
CA ALA A 311 -0.76 18.24 2.99
C ALA A 311 0.31 17.83 1.96
N ASN A 312 1.32 17.07 2.37
CA ASN A 312 2.34 16.54 1.46
C ASN A 312 1.75 15.62 0.40
N ALA A 313 0.70 14.90 0.75
CA ALA A 313 0.08 13.86 -0.06
C ALA A 313 -1.18 14.32 -0.82
N ASN A 314 -1.43 15.65 -0.90
CA ASN A 314 -2.54 16.16 -1.71
C ASN A 314 -2.30 15.87 -3.19
N PRO A 315 -3.20 15.11 -3.87
CA PRO A 315 -3.02 14.71 -5.25
C PRO A 315 -2.97 15.89 -6.26
N LEU A 316 -3.52 17.06 -5.92
CA LEU A 316 -3.44 18.25 -6.78
C LEU A 316 -2.02 18.70 -7.09
N HIS A 317 -1.06 18.39 -6.21
CA HIS A 317 0.35 18.67 -6.45
C HIS A 317 0.91 17.97 -7.69
N LEU A 318 0.29 16.88 -8.14
CA LEU A 318 0.72 16.07 -9.27
C LEU A 318 0.21 16.60 -10.64
N ALA A 319 -0.74 17.53 -10.67
CA ALA A 319 -1.34 18.01 -11.90
C ALA A 319 -0.31 18.49 -12.97
N PRO A 320 0.79 19.19 -12.61
CA PRO A 320 1.83 19.55 -13.57
C PRO A 320 2.52 18.34 -14.22
N LEU A 321 2.70 17.23 -13.47
CA LEU A 321 3.27 15.99 -14.02
C LEU A 321 2.33 15.32 -15.04
N PHE A 322 1.03 15.33 -14.80
CA PHE A 322 0.04 14.74 -15.70
C PHE A 322 -0.02 15.47 -17.04
N LEU A 323 0.14 16.79 -17.01
CA LEU A 323 0.25 17.64 -18.21
C LEU A 323 1.55 17.40 -18.98
N GLU A 324 2.66 17.25 -18.27
CA GLU A 324 3.99 17.05 -18.86
C GLU A 324 4.13 15.66 -19.49
N TYR A 325 3.70 14.62 -18.78
CA TYR A 325 3.90 13.22 -19.15
C TYR A 325 2.59 12.58 -19.63
N ARG A 326 2.01 13.09 -20.71
CA ARG A 326 0.69 12.64 -21.23
C ARG A 326 0.62 11.16 -21.62
N ARG A 327 1.77 10.52 -21.86
CA ARG A 327 1.88 9.09 -22.18
C ARG A 327 2.11 8.21 -20.95
N ALA A 328 2.52 8.78 -19.83
CA ALA A 328 2.62 8.07 -18.57
C ALA A 328 1.23 7.66 -18.06
N ARG A 329 1.14 6.57 -17.32
CA ARG A 329 -0.09 6.09 -16.71
C ARG A 329 0.07 6.18 -15.20
N PHE A 330 -0.69 7.07 -14.57
CA PHE A 330 -0.61 7.36 -13.14
C PHE A 330 -1.80 6.73 -12.42
N ASP A 331 -1.51 5.88 -11.45
CA ASP A 331 -2.48 5.22 -10.58
C ASP A 331 -2.47 5.90 -9.21
N LEU A 332 -3.52 6.66 -8.90
CA LEU A 332 -3.64 7.44 -7.66
C LEU A 332 -4.27 6.60 -6.56
N PHE A 333 -3.52 6.32 -5.53
CA PHE A 333 -3.86 5.41 -4.46
C PHE A 333 -4.72 6.04 -3.36
N HIS A 334 -5.46 5.16 -2.69
CA HIS A 334 -6.21 5.41 -1.45
C HIS A 334 -7.37 6.40 -1.64
N GLY A 335 -7.84 6.54 -2.91
CA GLY A 335 -8.83 7.54 -3.23
C GLY A 335 -8.39 8.97 -2.88
N GLY A 336 -7.12 9.19 -2.58
CA GLY A 336 -6.60 10.46 -2.10
C GLY A 336 -7.16 10.90 -0.74
N TYR A 337 -7.79 10.02 0.06
CA TYR A 337 -8.44 10.41 1.33
C TYR A 337 -7.52 11.25 2.23
N PRO A 338 -7.94 12.42 2.75
CA PRO A 338 -9.29 13.00 2.68
C PRO A 338 -9.58 13.85 1.43
N TYR A 339 -8.68 13.98 0.45
CA TYR A 339 -8.77 14.79 -0.77
C TYR A 339 -9.52 14.06 -1.91
N MET A 340 -10.63 13.38 -1.58
CA MET A 340 -11.34 12.50 -2.51
C MET A 340 -11.90 13.25 -3.72
N GLY A 341 -12.49 14.43 -3.52
CA GLY A 341 -13.02 15.27 -4.60
C GLY A 341 -11.95 15.72 -5.59
N GLU A 342 -10.76 16.07 -5.08
CA GLU A 342 -9.59 16.41 -5.88
C GLU A 342 -9.12 15.21 -6.71
N ALA A 343 -9.02 14.02 -6.10
CA ALA A 343 -8.62 12.80 -6.79
C ALA A 343 -9.61 12.41 -7.91
N ILE A 344 -10.92 12.46 -7.63
CA ILE A 344 -12.00 12.25 -8.61
C ILE A 344 -11.86 13.26 -9.76
N SER A 345 -11.70 14.55 -9.44
CA SER A 345 -11.57 15.62 -10.43
C SER A 345 -10.35 15.43 -11.32
N LEU A 346 -9.22 15.00 -10.75
CA LEU A 346 -8.02 14.68 -11.53
C LEU A 346 -8.25 13.47 -12.45
N ALA A 347 -8.84 12.40 -11.95
CA ALA A 347 -9.15 11.22 -12.76
C ALA A 347 -10.14 11.55 -13.88
N LYS A 348 -11.12 12.44 -13.64
CA LYS A 348 -12.03 12.92 -14.69
C LYS A 348 -11.30 13.75 -15.77
N ASN A 349 -10.43 14.66 -15.33
CA ASN A 349 -9.84 15.68 -16.21
C ASN A 349 -8.64 15.18 -17.01
N PHE A 350 -7.86 14.23 -16.47
CA PHE A 350 -6.64 13.72 -17.09
C PHE A 350 -6.82 12.31 -17.63
N PRO A 351 -6.70 12.08 -18.98
CA PRO A 351 -6.86 10.75 -19.58
C PRO A 351 -5.87 9.70 -19.05
N ASN A 352 -4.71 10.13 -18.58
CA ASN A 352 -3.61 9.30 -18.12
C ASN A 352 -3.59 9.09 -16.60
N VAL A 353 -4.67 9.48 -15.89
CA VAL A 353 -4.82 9.32 -14.43
C VAL A 353 -5.91 8.30 -14.14
N TYR A 354 -5.59 7.31 -13.34
CA TYR A 354 -6.47 6.26 -12.83
C TYR A 354 -6.72 6.48 -11.34
N LEU A 355 -7.84 6.01 -10.83
CA LEU A 355 -8.27 6.20 -9.46
C LEU A 355 -8.41 4.85 -8.76
N ASP A 356 -7.62 4.63 -7.72
CA ASP A 356 -7.59 3.40 -6.96
C ASP A 356 -8.11 3.59 -5.53
N LEU A 357 -9.10 2.78 -5.17
CA LEU A 357 -9.68 2.74 -3.83
C LEU A 357 -8.93 1.79 -2.88
N CYS A 358 -7.71 1.38 -3.24
CA CYS A 358 -6.80 0.65 -2.37
C CYS A 358 -6.80 1.23 -0.95
N TRP A 359 -6.82 0.39 0.08
CA TRP A 359 -6.84 0.75 1.50
C TRP A 359 -8.10 1.50 2.00
N LEU A 360 -8.83 2.18 1.14
CA LEU A 360 -9.87 3.16 1.54
C LEU A 360 -11.01 2.55 2.37
N TYR A 361 -11.40 1.28 2.11
CA TYR A 361 -12.54 0.66 2.80
C TYR A 361 -12.30 0.42 4.28
N ILE A 362 -11.05 0.32 4.69
CA ILE A 362 -10.66 0.16 6.10
C ILE A 362 -10.18 1.46 6.74
N ILE A 363 -9.83 2.48 5.95
CA ILE A 363 -9.65 3.84 6.47
C ILE A 363 -11.02 4.37 6.95
N SER A 364 -12.01 4.33 6.05
CA SER A 364 -13.37 4.79 6.34
C SER A 364 -14.37 4.12 5.39
N PRO A 365 -15.12 3.11 5.86
CA PRO A 365 -16.13 2.44 5.03
C PRO A 365 -17.17 3.40 4.42
N SER A 366 -17.53 4.44 5.16
CA SER A 366 -18.47 5.47 4.69
C SER A 366 -17.88 6.37 3.62
N ALA A 367 -16.59 6.75 3.77
CA ALA A 367 -15.90 7.54 2.75
C ALA A 367 -15.72 6.74 1.47
N ALA A 368 -15.35 5.45 1.58
CA ALA A 368 -15.22 4.56 0.43
C ALA A 368 -16.52 4.42 -0.36
N ALA A 369 -17.66 4.29 0.33
CA ALA A 369 -18.97 4.24 -0.32
C ALA A 369 -19.32 5.54 -1.04
N ARG A 370 -19.16 6.69 -0.38
CA ARG A 370 -19.41 8.00 -1.01
C ARG A 370 -18.50 8.24 -2.20
N MET A 371 -17.22 7.92 -2.05
CA MET A 371 -16.25 8.08 -3.13
C MET A 371 -16.56 7.21 -4.34
N LEU A 372 -16.88 5.94 -4.11
CA LEU A 372 -17.23 5.04 -5.22
C LEU A 372 -18.50 5.53 -5.93
N HIS A 373 -19.53 5.94 -5.17
CA HIS A 373 -20.75 6.49 -5.73
C HIS A 373 -20.46 7.71 -6.63
N GLU A 374 -19.74 8.71 -6.13
CA GLU A 374 -19.39 9.92 -6.86
C GLU A 374 -18.45 9.61 -8.06
N ALA A 375 -17.51 8.67 -7.89
CA ALA A 375 -16.60 8.29 -8.96
C ALA A 375 -17.31 7.59 -10.12
N LEU A 376 -18.32 6.75 -9.86
CA LEU A 376 -19.12 6.12 -10.90
C LEU A 376 -19.91 7.11 -11.75
N GLU A 377 -20.35 8.23 -11.16
CA GLU A 377 -21.03 9.32 -11.87
C GLU A 377 -20.08 10.21 -12.66
N THR A 378 -18.81 10.27 -12.26
CA THR A 378 -17.90 11.34 -12.65
C THR A 378 -16.77 10.86 -13.55
N VAL A 379 -16.20 9.67 -13.27
CA VAL A 379 -15.00 9.13 -13.91
C VAL A 379 -15.39 8.00 -14.86
N PRO A 380 -14.80 7.93 -16.08
CA PRO A 380 -15.01 6.77 -16.95
C PRO A 380 -14.69 5.45 -16.26
N GLY A 381 -15.61 4.47 -16.34
CA GLY A 381 -15.54 3.21 -15.60
C GLY A 381 -14.27 2.38 -15.83
N ASN A 382 -13.57 2.56 -16.95
CA ASN A 382 -12.29 1.91 -17.25
C ASN A 382 -11.07 2.50 -16.51
N LYS A 383 -11.28 3.53 -15.70
CA LYS A 383 -10.22 4.23 -14.96
C LYS A 383 -10.34 4.06 -13.43
N LEU A 384 -11.29 3.23 -13.00
CA LEU A 384 -11.56 2.97 -11.58
C LEU A 384 -11.05 1.59 -11.19
N PHE A 385 -10.35 1.50 -10.06
CA PHE A 385 -9.94 0.26 -9.42
C PHE A 385 -10.52 0.21 -8.02
N ALA A 386 -11.25 -0.86 -7.75
CA ALA A 386 -12.08 -0.92 -6.55
C ALA A 386 -11.52 -1.84 -5.45
N PHE A 387 -10.29 -2.34 -5.57
CA PHE A 387 -9.68 -3.12 -4.50
C PHE A 387 -8.15 -3.14 -4.57
N GLY A 388 -7.53 -2.82 -3.44
CA GLY A 388 -6.14 -3.08 -3.08
C GLY A 388 -6.09 -3.27 -1.57
N GLY A 389 -5.51 -4.39 -1.10
CA GLY A 389 -5.53 -4.78 0.31
C GLY A 389 -4.64 -3.91 1.17
N ASP A 390 -3.44 -3.65 0.71
CA ASP A 390 -2.42 -2.80 1.36
C ASP A 390 -2.03 -3.29 2.78
N PHE A 391 -2.03 -4.61 2.98
CA PHE A 391 -1.72 -5.22 4.27
C PHE A 391 -0.36 -5.91 4.30
N ILE A 392 0.19 -6.13 5.51
CA ILE A 392 1.39 -6.94 5.73
C ILE A 392 1.06 -8.36 6.24
N ILE A 393 -0.22 -8.67 6.49
CA ILE A 393 -0.72 -9.96 6.92
C ILE A 393 -1.91 -10.40 6.06
N PRO A 394 -2.00 -11.68 5.66
CA PRO A 394 -3.07 -12.14 4.76
C PRO A 394 -4.46 -12.09 5.39
N GLU A 395 -4.56 -12.21 6.71
CA GLU A 395 -5.82 -12.08 7.45
C GLU A 395 -6.43 -10.68 7.28
N GLY A 396 -5.57 -9.65 7.24
CA GLY A 396 -5.99 -8.27 6.98
C GLY A 396 -6.48 -8.09 5.54
N ALA A 397 -5.75 -8.61 4.56
CA ALA A 397 -6.16 -8.60 3.15
C ALA A 397 -7.52 -9.27 2.96
N TYR A 398 -7.77 -10.40 3.63
CA TYR A 398 -9.07 -11.08 3.64
C TYR A 398 -10.18 -10.19 4.19
N GLY A 399 -10.03 -9.68 5.41
CA GLY A 399 -11.06 -8.84 6.05
C GLY A 399 -11.40 -7.61 5.22
N HIS A 400 -10.38 -6.99 4.61
CA HIS A 400 -10.52 -5.84 3.73
C HIS A 400 -11.27 -6.22 2.43
N SER A 401 -10.96 -7.35 1.79
CA SER A 401 -11.66 -7.80 0.58
C SER A 401 -13.17 -7.99 0.81
N VAL A 402 -13.55 -8.51 1.98
CA VAL A 402 -14.96 -8.65 2.38
C VAL A 402 -15.62 -7.27 2.54
N MET A 403 -14.93 -6.30 3.15
CA MET A 403 -15.46 -4.93 3.28
C MET A 403 -15.60 -4.23 1.92
N ALA A 404 -14.62 -4.42 1.02
CA ALA A 404 -14.67 -3.89 -0.34
C ALA A 404 -15.87 -4.46 -1.12
N ARG A 405 -16.03 -5.79 -1.17
CA ARG A 405 -17.16 -6.44 -1.87
C ARG A 405 -18.51 -5.95 -1.35
N ARG A 406 -18.68 -5.86 -0.03
CA ARG A 406 -19.91 -5.34 0.59
C ARG A 406 -20.20 -3.91 0.18
N THR A 407 -19.17 -3.06 0.14
CA THR A 407 -19.33 -1.65 -0.24
C THR A 407 -19.64 -1.51 -1.72
N VAL A 408 -18.93 -2.21 -2.59
CA VAL A 408 -19.19 -2.22 -4.04
C VAL A 408 -20.61 -2.70 -4.32
N SER A 409 -21.02 -3.82 -3.72
CA SER A 409 -22.39 -4.36 -3.90
C SER A 409 -23.45 -3.35 -3.48
N ARG A 410 -23.28 -2.71 -2.32
CA ARG A 410 -24.23 -1.70 -1.83
C ARG A 410 -24.34 -0.52 -2.78
N VAL A 411 -23.20 0.05 -3.22
CA VAL A 411 -23.21 1.22 -4.11
C VAL A 411 -23.83 0.88 -5.46
N LEU A 412 -23.57 -0.31 -6.01
CA LEU A 412 -24.19 -0.74 -7.27
C LEU A 412 -25.69 -0.92 -7.13
N VAL A 413 -26.18 -1.45 -6.00
CA VAL A 413 -27.62 -1.53 -5.73
C VAL A 413 -28.24 -0.12 -5.68
N GLU A 414 -27.61 0.84 -4.97
CA GLU A 414 -28.04 2.23 -4.91
C GLU A 414 -28.11 2.87 -6.32
N GLN A 415 -27.15 2.59 -7.20
CA GLN A 415 -27.14 3.06 -8.60
C GLN A 415 -28.28 2.45 -9.44
N ILE A 416 -28.59 1.17 -9.24
CA ILE A 416 -29.72 0.51 -9.92
C ILE A 416 -31.05 1.10 -9.42
N GLU A 417 -31.23 1.24 -8.11
CA GLU A 417 -32.44 1.82 -7.52
C GLU A 417 -32.67 3.27 -7.95
N ALA A 418 -31.58 4.02 -8.20
CA ALA A 418 -31.62 5.36 -8.77
C ALA A 418 -31.90 5.39 -10.29
N GLY A 419 -31.92 4.23 -10.96
CA GLY A 419 -32.12 4.13 -12.40
C GLY A 419 -30.92 4.56 -13.26
N ALA A 420 -29.71 4.64 -12.64
CA ALA A 420 -28.48 4.99 -13.36
C ALA A 420 -27.84 3.80 -14.08
N LEU A 421 -28.07 2.59 -13.59
CA LEU A 421 -27.61 1.33 -14.15
C LEU A 421 -28.74 0.31 -14.15
N ASP A 422 -28.69 -0.66 -15.06
CA ASP A 422 -29.42 -1.91 -14.91
C ASP A 422 -28.56 -3.00 -14.21
N GLU A 423 -29.15 -4.17 -13.94
CA GLU A 423 -28.45 -5.26 -13.23
C GLU A 423 -27.27 -5.84 -14.04
N GLU A 424 -27.40 -5.92 -15.36
CA GLU A 424 -26.36 -6.43 -16.26
C GLU A 424 -25.19 -5.46 -16.33
N GLU A 425 -25.47 -4.18 -16.49
CA GLU A 425 -24.48 -3.09 -16.47
C GLU A 425 -23.74 -3.05 -15.13
N ALA A 426 -24.45 -3.17 -14.01
CA ALA A 426 -23.85 -3.17 -12.67
C ALA A 426 -22.91 -4.37 -12.45
N ALA A 427 -23.32 -5.57 -12.89
CA ALA A 427 -22.48 -6.77 -12.80
C ALA A 427 -21.24 -6.67 -13.70
N ALA A 428 -21.38 -6.16 -14.92
CA ALA A 428 -20.27 -5.91 -15.83
C ALA A 428 -19.30 -4.87 -15.27
N LEU A 429 -19.82 -3.79 -14.70
CA LEU A 429 -19.03 -2.73 -14.06
C LEU A 429 -18.28 -3.24 -12.84
N ALA A 430 -18.92 -4.05 -11.97
CA ALA A 430 -18.26 -4.71 -10.84
C ALA A 430 -17.05 -5.51 -11.30
N ARG A 431 -17.20 -6.32 -12.34
CA ARG A 431 -16.09 -7.10 -12.90
C ARG A 431 -14.98 -6.21 -13.43
N ARG A 432 -15.32 -5.13 -14.13
CA ARG A 432 -14.33 -4.20 -14.65
C ARG A 432 -13.49 -3.56 -13.54
N ILE A 433 -14.14 -2.97 -12.53
CA ILE A 433 -13.44 -2.20 -11.49
C ILE A 433 -12.69 -3.07 -10.47
N LEU A 434 -13.14 -4.33 -10.29
CA LEU A 434 -12.52 -5.27 -9.33
C LEU A 434 -11.47 -6.20 -9.98
N ARG A 435 -11.45 -6.30 -11.33
CA ARG A 435 -10.60 -7.26 -12.01
C ARG A 435 -10.01 -6.74 -13.32
N ASP A 436 -10.86 -6.43 -14.30
CA ASP A 436 -10.41 -6.27 -15.69
C ASP A 436 -9.59 -4.98 -15.86
N ASN A 437 -10.01 -3.86 -15.30
CA ASN A 437 -9.29 -2.58 -15.41
C ASN A 437 -7.86 -2.64 -14.82
N PRO A 438 -7.64 -3.10 -13.56
CA PRO A 438 -6.28 -3.23 -13.06
C PRO A 438 -5.49 -4.30 -13.83
N ALA A 439 -6.11 -5.40 -14.27
CA ALA A 439 -5.43 -6.39 -15.09
C ALA A 439 -4.94 -5.81 -16.42
N GLU A 440 -5.76 -4.98 -17.08
CA GLU A 440 -5.41 -4.28 -18.32
C GLU A 440 -4.28 -3.27 -18.08
N LEU A 441 -4.38 -2.42 -17.03
CA LEU A 441 -3.36 -1.40 -16.74
C LEU A 441 -1.99 -2.02 -16.49
N TYR A 442 -1.95 -3.05 -15.65
CA TYR A 442 -0.71 -3.74 -15.24
C TYR A 442 -0.32 -4.91 -16.15
N ARG A 443 -1.10 -5.18 -17.21
CA ARG A 443 -0.87 -6.28 -18.18
C ARG A 443 -0.71 -7.64 -17.51
N LEU A 444 -1.53 -7.89 -16.49
CA LEU A 444 -1.51 -9.16 -15.76
C LEU A 444 -2.08 -10.29 -16.61
N LYS A 445 -1.43 -11.44 -16.55
CA LYS A 445 -1.94 -12.68 -17.16
C LYS A 445 -2.79 -13.41 -16.11
N LEU A 446 -4.12 -13.41 -16.28
CA LEU A 446 -5.10 -14.00 -15.36
C LEU A 446 -5.68 -15.29 -15.92
#